data_c078d526598815ed33ca8ef06aa8fcf5
#
_entry.id   c078d526598815ed33ca8ef06aa8fcf5
#
_cell.length_a   1.000
_cell.length_b   1.000
_cell.length_c   1.000
_cell.angle_alpha   90.00
_cell.angle_beta   90.00
_cell.angle_gamma   90.00
#
_symmetry.space_group_name_H-M   'P 1'
#
loop_
_entity.id
_entity.type
_entity.pdbx_description
1 polymer ?
#
loop_
_entity_poly.entity_id
_entity_poly.type
_entity_poly.pdbx_seq_one_letter_code
_entity_poly.pdbx_strand_id
1 'polypeptide(L)'
;MFGAELVIVLLAIYLGARLGGIGIGFAGGLGVLVLTLIFQIKPGAIPFDVIEIIMAVIAAIAAMQVAGGMDYLVSLAERMLRRHPKYITFLAPLVTWFMTVLAGTGHTAFSTLPVITEVAKEQGIRPSRPLSIAVVASQIAITASPISAAVVFFAGILEPLGVSYLTLLAICIPVTLLAVMLTAIVCNFLGCELKDDPVYQERLAKGEVRLRGSQVFELKPHAKRSVLLFLIGIVAVMFYATAISDTVGLIKNPVLPRNEAIVVFMLTIATLISITCKIDTGEVLNASTFKSGMSACVCVLGVAWLGDTFVKAHISDIQAVAGDLLHNYPWLLAVVLFFAATLLYSQAATTKALMPAALLLGVSPLTAIASFAAVSALFVLPTYPTLLAAVEMDDTGSTRIGKYVFNHAFLIPGVIAITLCVILGFIFGGIML
;
A
#
# COMPACT_ATOMS: atom_id res chain seq x y z
N MET A 1 12.35 24.29 22.10
CA MET A 1 12.73 24.07 20.68
C MET A 1 11.89 22.95 20.05
N PHE A 2 11.70 21.81 20.74
CA PHE A 2 10.89 20.68 20.26
C PHE A 2 9.55 21.09 19.60
N GLY A 3 8.74 21.92 20.26
CA GLY A 3 7.42 22.33 19.72
C GLY A 3 7.50 23.13 18.42
N ALA A 4 8.47 24.01 18.28
CA ALA A 4 8.65 24.80 17.04
C ALA A 4 9.09 23.91 15.87
N GLU A 5 9.99 22.99 16.13
CA GLU A 5 10.50 22.03 15.15
C GLU A 5 9.41 21.05 14.72
N LEU A 6 8.59 20.57 15.68
CA LEU A 6 7.40 19.76 15.38
C LEU A 6 6.41 20.53 14.47
N VAL A 7 6.19 21.80 14.73
CA VAL A 7 5.32 22.66 13.88
C VAL A 7 5.88 22.73 12.46
N ILE A 8 7.21 22.87 12.28
CA ILE A 8 7.83 22.85 10.94
C ILE A 8 7.58 21.54 10.23
N VAL A 9 7.73 20.40 10.93
CA VAL A 9 7.46 19.07 10.35
C VAL A 9 5.99 18.97 9.91
N LEU A 10 5.06 19.37 10.77
CA LEU A 10 3.63 19.34 10.47
C LEU A 10 3.26 20.29 9.31
N LEU A 11 3.87 21.48 9.25
CA LEU A 11 3.67 22.43 8.14
C LEU A 11 4.22 21.87 6.83
N ALA A 12 5.39 21.23 6.84
CA ALA A 12 5.95 20.60 5.65
C ALA A 12 5.05 19.45 5.17
N ILE A 13 4.53 18.62 6.07
CA ILE A 13 3.57 17.55 5.74
C ILE A 13 2.28 18.16 5.17
N TYR A 14 1.73 19.18 5.79
CA TYR A 14 0.53 19.87 5.31
C TYR A 14 0.73 20.49 3.93
N LEU A 15 1.85 21.17 3.71
CA LEU A 15 2.20 21.72 2.40
C LEU A 15 2.32 20.61 1.35
N GLY A 16 2.97 19.50 1.70
CA GLY A 16 3.09 18.34 0.85
C GLY A 16 1.72 17.74 0.46
N ALA A 17 0.83 17.61 1.43
CA ALA A 17 -0.55 17.16 1.20
C ALA A 17 -1.33 18.11 0.27
N ARG A 18 -1.10 19.41 0.38
CA ARG A 18 -1.71 20.45 -0.50
C ARG A 18 -1.17 20.40 -1.93
N LEU A 19 0.13 20.13 -2.09
CA LEU A 19 0.75 19.98 -3.41
C LEU A 19 0.35 18.68 -4.10
N GLY A 20 0.16 17.61 -3.29
CA GLY A 20 -0.20 16.28 -3.77
C GLY A 20 0.92 15.55 -4.54
N GLY A 21 0.74 14.25 -4.77
CA GLY A 21 1.66 13.44 -5.56
C GLY A 21 3.13 13.60 -5.15
N ILE A 22 4.01 13.85 -6.12
CA ILE A 22 5.45 14.04 -5.91
C ILE A 22 5.78 15.25 -5.03
N GLY A 23 4.87 16.25 -4.94
CA GLY A 23 5.02 17.45 -4.15
C GLY A 23 5.18 17.19 -2.65
N ILE A 24 4.71 16.04 -2.17
CA ILE A 24 4.93 15.58 -0.80
C ILE A 24 6.43 15.44 -0.51
N GLY A 25 7.19 14.85 -1.43
CA GLY A 25 8.63 14.72 -1.32
C GLY A 25 9.36 16.06 -1.35
N PHE A 26 8.90 17.00 -2.19
CA PHE A 26 9.47 18.34 -2.27
C PHE A 26 9.30 19.11 -0.95
N ALA A 27 8.11 19.07 -0.38
CA ALA A 27 7.82 19.69 0.91
C ALA A 27 8.62 19.04 2.05
N GLY A 28 8.84 17.72 2.00
CA GLY A 28 9.73 17.03 2.93
C GLY A 28 11.16 17.56 2.88
N GLY A 29 11.72 17.72 1.67
CA GLY A 29 13.04 18.31 1.47
C GLY A 29 13.14 19.74 1.99
N LEU A 30 12.11 20.56 1.77
CA LEU A 30 12.02 21.93 2.34
C LEU A 30 12.03 21.88 3.88
N GLY A 31 11.28 20.94 4.48
CA GLY A 31 11.27 20.76 5.93
C GLY A 31 12.66 20.40 6.48
N VAL A 32 13.38 19.48 5.82
CA VAL A 32 14.77 19.14 6.20
C VAL A 32 15.66 20.39 6.12
N LEU A 33 15.56 21.18 5.06
CA LEU A 33 16.34 22.42 4.90
C LEU A 33 16.11 23.40 6.06
N VAL A 34 14.85 23.61 6.44
CA VAL A 34 14.51 24.49 7.57
C VAL A 34 15.05 23.94 8.88
N LEU A 35 14.85 22.63 9.17
CA LEU A 35 15.37 22.02 10.39
C LEU A 35 16.90 22.09 10.47
N THR A 36 17.60 21.91 9.35
CA THR A 36 19.06 21.87 9.34
C THR A 36 19.70 23.25 9.35
N LEU A 37 19.23 24.19 8.53
CA LEU A 37 19.89 25.50 8.40
C LEU A 37 19.40 26.53 9.42
N ILE A 38 18.12 26.47 9.83
CA ILE A 38 17.57 27.43 10.79
C ILE A 38 17.69 26.91 12.21
N PHE A 39 17.28 25.65 12.44
CA PHE A 39 17.31 25.05 13.78
C PHE A 39 18.63 24.33 14.10
N GLN A 40 19.56 24.27 13.14
CA GLN A 40 20.89 23.63 13.30
C GLN A 40 20.82 22.16 13.71
N ILE A 41 19.76 21.46 13.32
CA ILE A 41 19.60 20.02 13.55
C ILE A 41 20.45 19.27 12.52
N LYS A 42 21.23 18.28 13.00
CA LYS A 42 21.98 17.41 12.10
C LYS A 42 21.01 16.60 11.24
N PRO A 43 21.15 16.61 9.91
CA PRO A 43 20.25 15.85 9.04
C PRO A 43 20.35 14.35 9.33
N GLY A 44 19.22 13.68 9.31
CA GLY A 44 19.12 12.24 9.43
C GLY A 44 19.62 11.50 8.18
N ALA A 45 19.43 10.19 8.14
CA ALA A 45 19.83 9.37 7.01
C ALA A 45 18.79 9.40 5.88
N ILE A 46 19.27 9.49 4.64
CA ILE A 46 18.45 9.29 3.46
C ILE A 46 18.22 7.79 3.27
N PRO A 47 16.98 7.33 3.01
CA PRO A 47 16.65 5.93 2.88
C PRO A 47 17.00 5.32 1.51
N PHE A 48 18.26 5.34 1.11
CA PHE A 48 18.66 4.85 -0.21
C PHE A 48 18.35 3.37 -0.41
N ASP A 49 18.53 2.54 0.61
CA ASP A 49 18.20 1.11 0.60
C ASP A 49 16.75 0.83 0.15
N VAL A 50 15.80 1.61 0.68
CA VAL A 50 14.38 1.49 0.29
C VAL A 50 14.14 2.01 -1.12
N ILE A 51 14.77 3.13 -1.48
CA ILE A 51 14.61 3.74 -2.80
C ILE A 51 15.12 2.80 -3.89
N GLU A 52 16.28 2.15 -3.70
CA GLU A 52 16.85 1.18 -4.63
C GLU A 52 15.89 0.00 -4.88
N ILE A 53 15.31 -0.56 -3.81
CA ILE A 53 14.35 -1.65 -3.92
C ILE A 53 13.10 -1.21 -4.67
N ILE A 54 12.54 -0.03 -4.32
CA ILE A 54 11.36 0.51 -5.02
C ILE A 54 11.67 0.65 -6.51
N MET A 55 12.80 1.24 -6.87
CA MET A 55 13.18 1.46 -8.27
C MET A 55 13.29 0.15 -9.04
N ALA A 56 13.96 -0.86 -8.49
CA ALA A 56 14.14 -2.15 -9.15
C ALA A 56 12.83 -2.92 -9.34
N VAL A 57 12.00 -2.96 -8.28
CA VAL A 57 10.68 -3.62 -8.33
C VAL A 57 9.77 -2.94 -9.35
N ILE A 58 9.73 -1.62 -9.36
CA ILE A 58 8.91 -0.84 -10.30
C ILE A 58 9.38 -1.03 -11.73
N ALA A 59 10.69 -1.09 -11.98
CA ALA A 59 11.22 -1.37 -13.31
C ALA A 59 10.73 -2.73 -13.82
N ALA A 60 10.74 -3.77 -12.99
CA ALA A 60 10.25 -5.10 -13.34
C ALA A 60 8.73 -5.12 -13.62
N ILE A 61 7.94 -4.44 -12.75
CA ILE A 61 6.48 -4.35 -12.94
C ILE A 61 6.15 -3.56 -14.21
N ALA A 62 6.86 -2.46 -14.47
CA ALA A 62 6.65 -1.64 -15.67
C ALA A 62 7.01 -2.41 -16.95
N ALA A 63 8.09 -3.20 -16.92
CA ALA A 63 8.42 -4.10 -18.03
C ALA A 63 7.29 -5.13 -18.27
N MET A 64 6.75 -5.72 -17.22
CA MET A 64 5.58 -6.60 -17.29
C MET A 64 4.35 -5.86 -17.84
N GLN A 65 4.11 -4.62 -17.44
CA GLN A 65 3.01 -3.79 -17.94
C GLN A 65 3.16 -3.53 -19.44
N VAL A 66 4.34 -3.14 -19.91
CA VAL A 66 4.60 -2.89 -21.34
C VAL A 66 4.41 -4.17 -22.17
N ALA A 67 4.76 -5.32 -21.61
CA ALA A 67 4.52 -6.62 -22.24
C ALA A 67 3.02 -7.03 -22.27
N GLY A 68 2.13 -6.25 -21.65
CA GLY A 68 0.69 -6.53 -21.55
C GLY A 68 0.30 -7.41 -20.36
N GLY A 69 1.23 -7.69 -19.45
CA GLY A 69 0.97 -8.57 -18.31
C GLY A 69 -0.09 -8.01 -17.37
N MET A 70 -0.17 -6.70 -17.18
CA MET A 70 -1.24 -6.08 -16.39
C MET A 70 -2.62 -6.31 -17.02
N ASP A 71 -2.73 -6.16 -18.33
CA ASP A 71 -4.00 -6.40 -19.05
C ASP A 71 -4.43 -7.87 -18.93
N TYR A 72 -3.46 -8.81 -18.94
CA TYR A 72 -3.73 -10.23 -18.71
C TYR A 72 -4.25 -10.46 -17.29
N LEU A 73 -3.63 -9.86 -16.25
CA LEU A 73 -4.11 -9.97 -14.86
C LEU A 73 -5.52 -9.38 -14.71
N VAL A 74 -5.78 -8.24 -15.34
CA VAL A 74 -7.11 -7.61 -15.34
C VAL A 74 -8.14 -8.48 -16.05
N SER A 75 -7.81 -9.08 -17.18
CA SER A 75 -8.71 -10.01 -17.89
C SER A 75 -9.04 -11.24 -17.05
N LEU A 76 -8.06 -11.73 -16.29
CA LEU A 76 -8.28 -12.84 -15.34
C LEU A 76 -9.19 -12.42 -14.18
N ALA A 77 -8.96 -11.23 -13.64
CA ALA A 77 -9.79 -10.62 -12.61
C ALA A 77 -11.24 -10.44 -13.09
N GLU A 78 -11.43 -9.85 -14.28
CA GLU A 78 -12.76 -9.69 -14.88
C GLU A 78 -13.49 -11.01 -15.03
N ARG A 79 -12.80 -12.04 -15.55
CA ARG A 79 -13.37 -13.37 -15.71
C ARG A 79 -13.83 -13.95 -14.37
N MET A 80 -13.05 -13.76 -13.32
CA MET A 80 -13.40 -14.22 -11.96
C MET A 80 -14.61 -13.46 -11.42
N LEU A 81 -14.63 -12.12 -11.55
CA LEU A 81 -15.72 -11.29 -11.07
C LEU A 81 -17.03 -11.57 -11.80
N ARG A 82 -16.99 -11.75 -13.14
CA ARG A 82 -18.18 -12.06 -13.95
C ARG A 82 -18.69 -13.50 -13.78
N ARG A 83 -17.85 -14.42 -13.34
CA ARG A 83 -18.28 -15.81 -13.08
C ARG A 83 -19.23 -15.92 -11.89
N HIS A 84 -19.05 -15.07 -10.88
CA HIS A 84 -19.86 -15.06 -9.66
C HIS A 84 -20.27 -13.62 -9.26
N PRO A 85 -21.01 -12.92 -10.12
CA PRO A 85 -21.24 -11.48 -10.00
C PRO A 85 -22.04 -11.10 -8.76
N LYS A 86 -22.89 -12.00 -8.23
CA LYS A 86 -23.66 -11.77 -7.00
C LYS A 86 -22.76 -11.62 -5.75
N TYR A 87 -21.55 -12.15 -5.82
CA TYR A 87 -20.57 -12.07 -4.72
C TYR A 87 -19.53 -10.96 -4.93
N ILE A 88 -19.83 -9.97 -5.77
CA ILE A 88 -18.90 -8.90 -6.14
C ILE A 88 -18.31 -8.18 -4.93
N THR A 89 -19.09 -7.95 -3.86
CA THR A 89 -18.61 -7.29 -2.64
C THR A 89 -17.50 -8.08 -1.92
N PHE A 90 -17.44 -9.40 -2.12
CA PHE A 90 -16.38 -10.27 -1.58
C PHE A 90 -15.26 -10.52 -2.58
N LEU A 91 -15.60 -10.67 -3.85
CA LEU A 91 -14.61 -10.96 -4.89
C LEU A 91 -13.77 -9.74 -5.25
N ALA A 92 -14.36 -8.55 -5.23
CA ALA A 92 -13.65 -7.32 -5.54
C ALA A 92 -12.44 -7.06 -4.61
N PRO A 93 -12.60 -7.05 -3.28
CA PRO A 93 -11.46 -6.88 -2.39
C PRO A 93 -10.47 -8.05 -2.45
N LEU A 94 -10.92 -9.27 -2.69
CA LEU A 94 -10.05 -10.42 -2.89
C LEU A 94 -9.13 -10.23 -4.10
N VAL A 95 -9.68 -9.80 -5.23
CA VAL A 95 -8.92 -9.52 -6.45
C VAL A 95 -7.92 -8.38 -6.24
N THR A 96 -8.36 -7.25 -5.70
CA THR A 96 -7.47 -6.10 -5.49
C THR A 96 -6.38 -6.41 -4.46
N TRP A 97 -6.71 -7.19 -3.42
CA TRP A 97 -5.75 -7.67 -2.44
C TRP A 97 -4.66 -8.53 -3.09
N PHE A 98 -5.05 -9.57 -3.87
CA PHE A 98 -4.10 -10.43 -4.56
C PHE A 98 -3.24 -9.65 -5.56
N MET A 99 -3.84 -8.80 -6.37
CA MET A 99 -3.09 -7.97 -7.33
C MET A 99 -2.06 -7.08 -6.64
N THR A 100 -2.42 -6.50 -5.51
CA THR A 100 -1.51 -5.65 -4.72
C THR A 100 -0.41 -6.44 -4.06
N VAL A 101 -0.71 -7.62 -3.48
CA VAL A 101 0.32 -8.51 -2.91
C VAL A 101 1.35 -8.90 -3.97
N LEU A 102 0.89 -9.25 -5.17
CA LEU A 102 1.76 -9.63 -6.28
C LEU A 102 2.56 -8.47 -6.87
N ALA A 103 2.00 -7.27 -6.89
CA ALA A 103 2.62 -6.11 -7.51
C ALA A 103 3.38 -5.19 -6.52
N GLY A 104 3.20 -5.37 -5.22
CA GLY A 104 3.84 -4.51 -4.20
C GLY A 104 3.33 -3.08 -4.15
N THR A 105 2.24 -2.77 -4.88
CA THR A 105 1.65 -1.43 -4.97
C THR A 105 0.14 -1.46 -5.05
N GLY A 106 -0.54 -0.58 -4.31
CA GLY A 106 -2.00 -0.46 -4.32
C GLY A 106 -2.56 0.17 -5.60
N HIS A 107 -1.70 0.73 -6.46
CA HIS A 107 -2.13 1.34 -7.73
C HIS A 107 -2.68 0.34 -8.75
N THR A 108 -2.43 -0.96 -8.56
CA THR A 108 -3.05 -2.02 -9.37
C THR A 108 -4.58 -2.00 -9.32
N ALA A 109 -5.16 -1.44 -8.27
CA ALA A 109 -6.61 -1.26 -8.16
C ALA A 109 -7.20 -0.45 -9.32
N PHE A 110 -6.49 0.57 -9.85
CA PHE A 110 -6.97 1.38 -10.98
C PHE A 110 -7.46 0.55 -12.17
N SER A 111 -6.79 -0.56 -12.44
CA SER A 111 -7.12 -1.43 -13.55
C SER A 111 -8.38 -2.27 -13.33
N THR A 112 -8.77 -2.51 -12.10
CA THR A 112 -9.90 -3.38 -11.73
C THR A 112 -11.15 -2.61 -11.31
N LEU A 113 -11.01 -1.37 -10.83
CA LEU A 113 -12.14 -0.55 -10.38
C LEU A 113 -13.23 -0.37 -11.46
N PRO A 114 -12.93 -0.13 -12.76
CA PRO A 114 -13.96 -0.03 -13.80
C PRO A 114 -14.76 -1.32 -13.95
N VAL A 115 -14.09 -2.47 -13.88
CA VAL A 115 -14.72 -3.79 -13.97
C VAL A 115 -15.63 -4.04 -12.76
N ILE A 116 -15.14 -3.73 -11.55
CA ILE A 116 -15.92 -3.86 -10.32
C ILE A 116 -17.20 -3.01 -10.39
N THR A 117 -17.07 -1.77 -10.85
CA THR A 117 -18.21 -0.85 -11.03
C THR A 117 -19.23 -1.42 -11.97
N GLU A 118 -18.78 -1.89 -13.14
CA GLU A 118 -19.66 -2.40 -14.20
C GLU A 118 -20.41 -3.66 -13.75
N VAL A 119 -19.71 -4.63 -13.20
CA VAL A 119 -20.32 -5.87 -12.69
C VAL A 119 -21.31 -5.59 -11.55
N ALA A 120 -21.02 -4.64 -10.66
CA ALA A 120 -21.94 -4.25 -9.60
C ALA A 120 -23.21 -3.63 -10.16
N LYS A 121 -23.10 -2.72 -11.12
CA LYS A 121 -24.25 -2.10 -11.80
C LYS A 121 -25.13 -3.14 -12.52
N GLU A 122 -24.51 -4.04 -13.29
CA GLU A 122 -25.22 -5.13 -14.00
C GLU A 122 -26.05 -6.01 -13.05
N GLN A 123 -25.60 -6.16 -11.81
CA GLN A 123 -26.32 -6.95 -10.80
C GLN A 123 -27.27 -6.12 -9.92
N GLY A 124 -27.41 -4.82 -10.16
CA GLY A 124 -28.18 -3.93 -9.30
C GLY A 124 -27.59 -3.76 -7.88
N ILE A 125 -26.34 -4.16 -7.68
CA ILE A 125 -25.62 -3.99 -6.42
C ILE A 125 -25.04 -2.57 -6.38
N ARG A 126 -25.22 -1.90 -5.25
CA ARG A 126 -24.68 -0.56 -5.02
C ARG A 126 -23.13 -0.56 -5.18
N PRO A 127 -22.56 0.13 -6.20
CA PRO A 127 -21.12 0.07 -6.46
C PRO A 127 -20.25 0.52 -5.30
N SER A 128 -20.72 1.43 -4.44
CA SER A 128 -19.96 1.87 -3.26
C SER A 128 -19.62 0.73 -2.29
N ARG A 129 -20.37 -0.36 -2.26
CA ARG A 129 -20.10 -1.52 -1.41
C ARG A 129 -18.82 -2.24 -1.84
N PRO A 130 -18.75 -2.82 -3.06
CA PRO A 130 -17.53 -3.48 -3.52
C PRO A 130 -16.35 -2.52 -3.77
N LEU A 131 -16.59 -1.30 -4.26
CA LEU A 131 -15.52 -0.35 -4.54
C LEU A 131 -14.81 0.12 -3.27
N SER A 132 -15.55 0.44 -2.20
CA SER A 132 -14.95 0.92 -0.97
C SER A 132 -14.00 -0.11 -0.37
N ILE A 133 -14.44 -1.35 -0.25
CA ILE A 133 -13.59 -2.39 0.33
C ILE A 133 -12.50 -2.86 -0.63
N ALA A 134 -12.69 -2.80 -1.94
CA ALA A 134 -11.65 -3.10 -2.92
C ALA A 134 -10.49 -2.09 -2.85
N VAL A 135 -10.79 -0.80 -2.71
CA VAL A 135 -9.78 0.25 -2.54
C VAL A 135 -9.05 0.07 -1.20
N VAL A 136 -9.77 -0.14 -0.11
CA VAL A 136 -9.18 -0.39 1.22
C VAL A 136 -8.30 -1.64 1.19
N ALA A 137 -8.77 -2.73 0.58
CA ALA A 137 -8.02 -3.98 0.43
C ALA A 137 -6.70 -3.76 -0.32
N SER A 138 -6.71 -2.97 -1.40
CA SER A 138 -5.50 -2.66 -2.16
C SER A 138 -4.46 -1.87 -1.35
N GLN A 139 -4.89 -1.05 -0.39
CA GLN A 139 -3.99 -0.31 0.48
C GLN A 139 -3.42 -1.20 1.60
N ILE A 140 -4.26 -1.99 2.25
CA ILE A 140 -3.86 -2.87 3.35
C ILE A 140 -2.95 -4.00 2.84
N ALA A 141 -3.20 -4.54 1.65
CA ALA A 141 -2.43 -5.63 1.05
C ALA A 141 -0.94 -5.28 0.84
N ILE A 142 -0.56 -4.01 0.82
CA ILE A 142 0.84 -3.58 0.76
C ILE A 142 1.62 -4.10 1.97
N THR A 143 1.00 -4.17 3.15
CA THR A 143 1.63 -4.70 4.37
C THR A 143 1.74 -6.23 4.39
N ALA A 144 1.16 -6.90 3.39
CA ALA A 144 1.27 -8.35 3.17
C ALA A 144 2.07 -8.71 1.90
N SER A 145 2.54 -7.71 1.15
CA SER A 145 3.27 -7.96 -0.09
C SER A 145 4.75 -8.22 0.15
N PRO A 146 5.28 -9.37 -0.31
CA PRO A 146 6.70 -9.71 -0.10
C PRO A 146 7.67 -8.75 -0.79
N ILE A 147 7.22 -7.99 -1.77
CA ILE A 147 8.05 -7.08 -2.56
C ILE A 147 7.76 -5.61 -2.29
N SER A 148 6.85 -5.31 -1.37
CA SER A 148 6.57 -3.92 -1.02
C SER A 148 7.71 -3.30 -0.21
N ALA A 149 8.01 -2.04 -0.48
CA ALA A 149 9.05 -1.30 0.25
C ALA A 149 8.78 -1.23 1.76
N ALA A 150 7.51 -1.18 2.16
CA ALA A 150 7.12 -1.17 3.57
C ALA A 150 7.49 -2.48 4.28
N VAL A 151 7.14 -3.64 3.68
CA VAL A 151 7.44 -4.96 4.25
C VAL A 151 8.93 -5.23 4.26
N VAL A 152 9.62 -4.96 3.15
CA VAL A 152 11.07 -5.22 3.04
C VAL A 152 11.84 -4.42 4.07
N PHE A 153 11.52 -3.13 4.21
CA PHE A 153 12.14 -2.28 5.25
C PHE A 153 11.83 -2.80 6.65
N PHE A 154 10.56 -3.08 6.93
CA PHE A 154 10.13 -3.52 8.27
C PHE A 154 10.76 -4.86 8.66
N ALA A 155 10.84 -5.81 7.72
CA ALA A 155 11.54 -7.07 7.93
C ALA A 155 13.01 -6.85 8.31
N GLY A 156 13.70 -5.91 7.64
CA GLY A 156 15.11 -5.60 7.92
C GLY A 156 15.35 -5.11 9.33
N ILE A 157 14.46 -4.31 9.91
CA ILE A 157 14.59 -3.83 11.29
C ILE A 157 14.07 -4.82 12.34
N LEU A 158 13.27 -5.80 11.97
CA LEU A 158 12.77 -6.85 12.86
C LEU A 158 13.72 -8.05 12.95
N GLU A 159 14.53 -8.31 11.93
CA GLU A 159 15.43 -9.46 11.88
C GLU A 159 16.44 -9.51 13.02
N PRO A 160 17.13 -8.39 13.40
CA PRO A 160 18.00 -8.34 14.57
C PRO A 160 17.27 -8.62 15.90
N LEU A 161 15.93 -8.50 15.90
CA LEU A 161 15.07 -8.76 17.05
C LEU A 161 14.52 -10.19 17.06
N GLY A 162 15.00 -11.07 16.16
CA GLY A 162 14.64 -12.47 16.09
C GLY A 162 13.39 -12.78 15.27
N VAL A 163 12.82 -11.81 14.55
CA VAL A 163 11.65 -12.05 13.68
C VAL A 163 12.12 -12.13 12.23
N SER A 164 11.97 -13.31 11.64
CA SER A 164 12.36 -13.53 10.24
C SER A 164 11.37 -12.87 9.27
N TYR A 165 11.86 -12.58 8.06
CA TYR A 165 11.02 -12.09 6.96
C TYR A 165 9.81 -12.98 6.67
N LEU A 166 10.00 -14.31 6.72
CA LEU A 166 8.89 -15.26 6.51
C LEU A 166 7.88 -15.22 7.65
N THR A 167 8.33 -15.09 8.89
CA THR A 167 7.45 -14.96 10.06
C THR A 167 6.57 -13.71 9.93
N LEU A 168 7.16 -12.58 9.53
CA LEU A 168 6.41 -11.36 9.25
C LEU A 168 5.30 -11.60 8.20
N LEU A 169 5.66 -12.21 7.06
CA LEU A 169 4.69 -12.51 6.00
C LEU A 169 3.64 -13.54 6.44
N ALA A 170 4.05 -14.57 7.17
CA ALA A 170 3.13 -15.60 7.67
C ALA A 170 2.07 -15.03 8.64
N ILE A 171 2.37 -13.92 9.32
CA ILE A 171 1.40 -13.19 10.13
C ILE A 171 0.59 -12.23 9.26
N CYS A 172 1.24 -11.38 8.47
CA CYS A 172 0.57 -10.29 7.75
C CYS A 172 -0.36 -10.78 6.63
N ILE A 173 0.00 -11.85 5.90
CA ILE A 173 -0.81 -12.38 4.81
C ILE A 173 -2.19 -12.85 5.30
N PRO A 174 -2.32 -13.80 6.24
CA PRO A 174 -3.63 -14.25 6.70
C PRO A 174 -4.39 -13.17 7.46
N VAL A 175 -3.72 -12.34 8.25
CA VAL A 175 -4.34 -11.26 9.02
C VAL A 175 -5.03 -10.26 8.11
N THR A 176 -4.32 -9.76 7.10
CA THR A 176 -4.87 -8.76 6.18
C THR A 176 -5.99 -9.34 5.31
N LEU A 177 -5.83 -10.56 4.83
CA LEU A 177 -6.86 -11.24 4.03
C LEU A 177 -8.14 -11.46 4.83
N LEU A 178 -8.02 -12.01 6.04
CA LEU A 178 -9.18 -12.25 6.91
C LEU A 178 -9.86 -10.94 7.31
N ALA A 179 -9.11 -9.92 7.70
CA ALA A 179 -9.65 -8.61 8.06
C ALA A 179 -10.45 -7.97 6.90
N VAL A 180 -9.90 -8.03 5.70
CA VAL A 180 -10.57 -7.52 4.50
C VAL A 180 -11.85 -8.30 4.19
N MET A 181 -11.83 -9.63 4.28
CA MET A 181 -13.00 -10.48 4.03
C MET A 181 -14.10 -10.28 5.10
N LEU A 182 -13.72 -10.16 6.37
CA LEU A 182 -14.69 -9.83 7.44
C LEU A 182 -15.30 -8.43 7.25
N THR A 183 -14.48 -7.46 6.83
CA THR A 183 -14.97 -6.12 6.51
C THR A 183 -15.92 -6.13 5.31
N ALA A 184 -15.69 -6.98 4.32
CA ALA A 184 -16.57 -7.13 3.16
C ALA A 184 -17.98 -7.58 3.57
N ILE A 185 -18.11 -8.40 4.63
CA ILE A 185 -19.42 -8.75 5.21
C ILE A 185 -20.16 -7.49 5.65
N VAL A 186 -19.47 -6.60 6.37
CA VAL A 186 -20.08 -5.34 6.83
C VAL A 186 -20.43 -4.43 5.64
N CYS A 187 -19.52 -4.32 4.66
CA CYS A 187 -19.75 -3.50 3.46
C CYS A 187 -20.99 -3.92 2.68
N ASN A 188 -21.34 -5.20 2.70
CA ASN A 188 -22.52 -5.71 2.02
C ASN A 188 -23.84 -5.11 2.54
N PHE A 189 -23.83 -4.61 3.78
CA PHE A 189 -24.99 -3.98 4.43
C PHE A 189 -24.91 -2.45 4.48
N LEU A 190 -23.83 -1.82 3.97
CA LEU A 190 -23.69 -0.37 4.00
C LEU A 190 -24.51 0.32 2.90
N GLY A 191 -25.18 1.39 3.30
CA GLY A 191 -26.00 2.20 2.40
C GLY A 191 -27.32 1.53 1.97
N CYS A 192 -28.19 2.29 1.33
CA CYS A 192 -29.44 1.77 0.77
C CYS A 192 -29.17 0.89 -0.47
N GLU A 193 -30.17 0.13 -0.91
CA GLU A 193 -30.09 -0.57 -2.19
C GLU A 193 -29.96 0.43 -3.34
N LEU A 194 -29.29 0.01 -4.43
CA LEU A 194 -29.03 0.91 -5.57
C LEU A 194 -30.29 1.53 -6.13
N LYS A 195 -31.34 0.74 -6.28
CA LYS A 195 -32.66 1.17 -6.76
C LYS A 195 -33.33 2.23 -5.87
N ASP A 196 -32.97 2.30 -4.59
CA ASP A 196 -33.56 3.21 -3.61
C ASP A 196 -32.66 4.45 -3.36
N ASP A 197 -31.52 4.56 -4.06
CA ASP A 197 -30.63 5.72 -3.94
C ASP A 197 -31.15 6.89 -4.79
N PRO A 198 -31.52 8.02 -4.18
CA PRO A 198 -32.08 9.16 -4.93
C PRO A 198 -31.10 9.77 -5.93
N VAL A 199 -29.77 9.73 -5.63
CA VAL A 199 -28.74 10.23 -6.56
C VAL A 199 -28.64 9.33 -7.78
N TYR A 200 -28.70 8.02 -7.59
CA TYR A 200 -28.74 7.06 -8.69
C TYR A 200 -29.97 7.26 -9.57
N GLN A 201 -31.15 7.41 -8.97
CA GLN A 201 -32.39 7.60 -9.70
C GLN A 201 -32.40 8.91 -10.53
N GLU A 202 -31.85 9.97 -9.96
CA GLU A 202 -31.71 11.25 -10.68
C GLU A 202 -30.74 11.10 -11.87
N ARG A 203 -29.58 10.48 -11.68
CA ARG A 203 -28.58 10.24 -12.75
C ARG A 203 -29.12 9.30 -13.83
N LEU A 204 -29.87 8.27 -13.43
CA LEU A 204 -30.52 7.35 -14.36
C LEU A 204 -31.54 8.07 -15.22
N ALA A 205 -32.40 8.94 -14.64
CA ALA A 205 -33.38 9.74 -15.35
C ALA A 205 -32.74 10.74 -16.34
N LYS A 206 -31.53 11.26 -16.01
CA LYS A 206 -30.74 12.13 -16.88
C LYS A 206 -29.97 11.37 -17.97
N GLY A 207 -29.96 10.03 -17.96
CA GLY A 207 -29.17 9.22 -18.90
C GLY A 207 -27.64 9.25 -18.68
N GLU A 208 -27.22 9.63 -17.48
CA GLU A 208 -25.79 9.70 -17.11
C GLU A 208 -25.21 8.33 -16.79
N VAL A 209 -26.05 7.37 -16.38
CA VAL A 209 -25.64 6.00 -16.05
C VAL A 209 -25.63 5.15 -17.32
N ARG A 210 -24.46 4.58 -17.64
CA ARG A 210 -24.28 3.75 -18.84
C ARG A 210 -23.75 2.38 -18.48
N LEU A 211 -24.35 1.32 -19.00
CA LEU A 211 -23.79 -0.02 -18.97
C LEU A 211 -22.81 -0.16 -20.15
N ARG A 212 -21.54 -0.38 -19.82
CA ARG A 212 -20.45 -0.49 -20.82
C ARG A 212 -20.23 -1.92 -21.29
N GLY A 213 -20.78 -2.91 -20.58
CA GLY A 213 -20.59 -4.32 -20.87
C GLY A 213 -19.16 -4.84 -20.55
N SER A 214 -18.83 -6.02 -21.11
CA SER A 214 -17.49 -6.58 -20.95
C SER A 214 -16.47 -5.79 -21.77
N GLN A 215 -15.33 -5.47 -21.17
CA GLN A 215 -14.21 -4.91 -21.90
C GLN A 215 -13.53 -6.01 -22.72
N VAL A 216 -13.34 -5.79 -24.00
CA VAL A 216 -12.53 -6.68 -24.83
C VAL A 216 -11.08 -6.27 -24.69
N PHE A 217 -10.31 -7.07 -23.93
CA PHE A 217 -8.87 -6.87 -23.82
C PHE A 217 -8.19 -7.52 -25.02
N GLU A 218 -7.57 -6.73 -25.88
CA GLU A 218 -6.62 -7.24 -26.85
C GLU A 218 -5.30 -7.61 -26.15
N LEU A 219 -5.19 -8.85 -25.72
CA LEU A 219 -4.02 -9.32 -25.00
C LEU A 219 -2.82 -9.42 -25.94
N LYS A 220 -1.71 -8.80 -25.56
CA LYS A 220 -0.44 -8.94 -26.29
C LYS A 220 0.02 -10.41 -26.27
N PRO A 221 0.68 -10.91 -27.32
CA PRO A 221 1.07 -12.33 -27.43
C PRO A 221 1.89 -12.85 -26.27
N HIS A 222 2.68 -11.98 -25.63
CA HIS A 222 3.60 -12.35 -24.55
C HIS A 222 3.10 -11.95 -23.14
N ALA A 223 1.88 -11.43 -23.02
CA ALA A 223 1.31 -10.97 -21.75
C ALA A 223 1.38 -12.04 -20.63
N LYS A 224 0.92 -13.26 -20.92
CA LYS A 224 0.97 -14.39 -19.98
C LYS A 224 2.40 -14.75 -19.57
N ARG A 225 3.34 -14.72 -20.53
CA ARG A 225 4.76 -15.04 -20.27
C ARG A 225 5.38 -14.01 -19.31
N SER A 226 5.10 -12.73 -19.52
CA SER A 226 5.63 -11.67 -18.66
C SER A 226 5.16 -11.80 -17.21
N VAL A 227 3.89 -12.14 -17.00
CA VAL A 227 3.33 -12.42 -15.64
C VAL A 227 4.00 -13.65 -15.04
N LEU A 228 4.14 -14.74 -15.79
CA LEU A 228 4.80 -15.95 -15.29
C LEU A 228 6.25 -15.69 -14.87
N LEU A 229 7.03 -14.97 -15.68
CA LEU A 229 8.41 -14.59 -15.35
C LEU A 229 8.47 -13.72 -14.11
N PHE A 230 7.55 -12.76 -13.97
CA PHE A 230 7.47 -11.90 -12.79
C PHE A 230 7.16 -12.70 -11.53
N LEU A 231 6.20 -13.62 -11.58
CA LEU A 231 5.85 -14.50 -10.44
C LEU A 231 7.01 -15.43 -10.07
N ILE A 232 7.69 -16.01 -11.03
CA ILE A 232 8.92 -16.81 -10.79
C ILE A 232 9.97 -15.96 -10.08
N GLY A 233 10.13 -14.70 -10.48
CA GLY A 233 11.05 -13.77 -9.84
C GLY A 233 10.72 -13.50 -8.38
N ILE A 234 9.44 -13.26 -8.06
CA ILE A 234 8.98 -13.08 -6.68
C ILE A 234 9.28 -14.33 -5.84
N VAL A 235 8.93 -15.51 -6.37
CA VAL A 235 9.19 -16.78 -5.70
C VAL A 235 10.69 -17.00 -5.48
N ALA A 236 11.52 -16.69 -6.47
CA ALA A 236 12.97 -16.81 -6.36
C ALA A 236 13.54 -15.88 -5.28
N VAL A 237 13.07 -14.63 -5.19
CA VAL A 237 13.45 -13.70 -4.12
C VAL A 237 13.07 -14.25 -2.76
N MET A 238 11.85 -14.77 -2.60
CA MET A 238 11.39 -15.35 -1.33
C MET A 238 12.22 -16.55 -0.91
N PHE A 239 12.52 -17.46 -1.85
CA PHE A 239 13.39 -18.62 -1.57
C PHE A 239 14.80 -18.20 -1.19
N TYR A 240 15.38 -17.24 -1.90
CA TYR A 240 16.71 -16.75 -1.59
C TYR A 240 16.75 -16.06 -0.23
N ALA A 241 15.80 -15.15 0.05
CA ALA A 241 15.70 -14.48 1.35
C ALA A 241 15.54 -15.47 2.51
N THR A 242 14.82 -16.56 2.27
CA THR A 242 14.68 -17.65 3.25
C THR A 242 15.98 -18.40 3.45
N ALA A 243 16.69 -18.75 2.37
CA ALA A 243 17.92 -19.52 2.41
C ALA A 243 19.06 -18.79 3.15
N ILE A 244 19.09 -17.46 3.08
CA ILE A 244 20.08 -16.61 3.77
C ILE A 244 19.66 -16.17 5.18
N SER A 245 18.41 -16.47 5.60
CA SER A 245 17.93 -16.06 6.92
C SER A 245 18.62 -16.83 8.03
N ASP A 246 18.85 -16.17 9.17
CA ASP A 246 19.49 -16.79 10.35
C ASP A 246 18.70 -18.00 10.89
N THR A 247 17.37 -18.00 10.68
CA THR A 247 16.48 -19.07 11.14
C THR A 247 16.65 -20.36 10.34
N VAL A 248 16.87 -20.27 9.02
CA VAL A 248 17.03 -21.44 8.13
C VAL A 248 18.50 -21.78 7.89
N GLY A 249 19.35 -20.75 7.74
CA GLY A 249 20.80 -20.86 7.71
C GLY A 249 21.37 -21.77 6.61
N LEU A 250 20.68 -21.94 5.46
CA LEU A 250 21.19 -22.73 4.32
C LEU A 250 22.43 -22.10 3.71
N ILE A 251 22.49 -20.77 3.67
CA ILE A 251 23.63 -19.98 3.18
C ILE A 251 24.12 -19.10 4.32
N LYS A 252 25.14 -19.54 5.01
CA LYS A 252 25.65 -18.90 6.25
C LYS A 252 26.40 -17.58 6.02
N ASN A 253 27.03 -17.42 4.86
CA ASN A 253 27.77 -16.20 4.50
C ASN A 253 27.34 -15.77 3.10
N PRO A 254 26.18 -15.13 2.96
CA PRO A 254 25.67 -14.74 1.64
C PRO A 254 26.58 -13.67 1.03
N VAL A 255 27.08 -13.93 -0.18
CA VAL A 255 27.80 -12.93 -0.98
C VAL A 255 26.87 -11.80 -1.40
N LEU A 256 25.57 -12.10 -1.51
CA LEU A 256 24.54 -11.17 -1.91
C LEU A 256 23.58 -10.98 -0.74
N PRO A 257 23.65 -9.86 0.00
CA PRO A 257 22.72 -9.54 1.07
C PRO A 257 21.26 -9.41 0.55
N ARG A 258 20.27 -9.40 1.47
CA ARG A 258 18.84 -9.46 1.12
C ARG A 258 18.40 -8.30 0.22
N ASN A 259 18.74 -7.07 0.56
CA ASN A 259 18.26 -5.89 -0.15
C ASN A 259 18.82 -5.87 -1.59
N GLU A 260 20.10 -6.11 -1.72
CA GLU A 260 20.79 -6.21 -3.01
C GLU A 260 20.27 -7.41 -3.81
N ALA A 261 19.92 -8.51 -3.15
CA ALA A 261 19.31 -9.66 -3.83
C ALA A 261 17.97 -9.28 -4.48
N ILE A 262 17.10 -8.57 -3.77
CA ILE A 262 15.83 -8.11 -4.33
C ILE A 262 16.09 -7.24 -5.57
N VAL A 263 17.02 -6.31 -5.49
CA VAL A 263 17.38 -5.42 -6.60
C VAL A 263 17.86 -6.22 -7.82
N VAL A 264 18.82 -7.13 -7.60
CA VAL A 264 19.41 -7.94 -8.69
C VAL A 264 18.39 -8.87 -9.31
N PHE A 265 17.57 -9.57 -8.51
CA PHE A 265 16.52 -10.45 -9.02
C PHE A 265 15.48 -9.66 -9.84
N MET A 266 15.03 -8.50 -9.35
CA MET A 266 14.04 -7.69 -10.07
C MET A 266 14.60 -7.14 -11.39
N LEU A 267 15.83 -6.65 -11.42
CA LEU A 267 16.48 -6.21 -12.66
C LEU A 267 16.68 -7.38 -13.63
N THR A 268 17.02 -8.57 -13.12
CA THR A 268 17.14 -9.79 -13.95
C THR A 268 15.79 -10.15 -14.56
N ILE A 269 14.69 -10.08 -13.80
CA ILE A 269 13.34 -10.33 -14.30
C ILE A 269 12.95 -9.30 -15.35
N ALA A 270 13.25 -8.01 -15.13
CA ALA A 270 13.02 -6.97 -16.13
C ALA A 270 13.76 -7.28 -17.43
N THR A 271 15.02 -7.73 -17.33
CA THR A 271 15.84 -8.14 -18.49
C THR A 271 15.23 -9.34 -19.22
N LEU A 272 14.86 -10.40 -18.49
CA LEU A 272 14.23 -11.58 -19.08
C LEU A 272 12.89 -11.26 -19.76
N ILE A 273 12.07 -10.41 -19.15
CA ILE A 273 10.82 -9.92 -19.76
C ILE A 273 11.15 -9.14 -21.04
N SER A 274 12.12 -8.22 -20.99
CA SER A 274 12.49 -7.39 -22.14
C SER A 274 12.95 -8.22 -23.33
N ILE A 275 13.79 -9.21 -23.09
CA ILE A 275 14.32 -10.08 -24.15
C ILE A 275 13.24 -11.03 -24.68
N THR A 276 12.56 -11.77 -23.77
CA THR A 276 11.66 -12.86 -24.18
C THR A 276 10.30 -12.37 -24.67
N CYS A 277 9.86 -11.22 -24.19
CA CYS A 277 8.62 -10.58 -24.63
C CYS A 277 8.84 -9.51 -25.70
N LYS A 278 10.11 -9.24 -26.07
CA LYS A 278 10.51 -8.29 -27.13
C LYS A 278 9.87 -6.91 -26.94
N ILE A 279 9.92 -6.38 -25.72
CA ILE A 279 9.39 -5.05 -25.43
C ILE A 279 10.38 -3.96 -25.81
N ASP A 280 9.86 -2.79 -26.16
CA ASP A 280 10.67 -1.57 -26.24
C ASP A 280 10.91 -1.06 -24.81
N THR A 281 12.17 -1.05 -24.39
CA THR A 281 12.54 -0.58 -23.04
C THR A 281 12.32 0.92 -22.86
N GLY A 282 12.25 1.70 -23.94
CA GLY A 282 11.86 3.12 -23.87
C GLY A 282 10.44 3.32 -23.37
N GLU A 283 9.52 2.41 -23.71
CA GLU A 283 8.14 2.44 -23.25
C GLU A 283 8.00 2.17 -21.75
N VAL A 284 8.99 1.52 -21.12
CA VAL A 284 8.98 1.29 -19.67
C VAL A 284 8.90 2.60 -18.88
N LEU A 285 9.60 3.64 -19.35
CA LEU A 285 9.59 4.97 -18.73
C LEU A 285 8.22 5.66 -18.84
N ASN A 286 7.44 5.30 -19.84
CA ASN A 286 6.09 5.83 -20.08
C ASN A 286 5.01 5.08 -19.29
N ALA A 287 5.33 3.88 -18.81
CA ALA A 287 4.39 3.05 -18.06
C ALA A 287 3.85 3.77 -16.80
N SER A 288 2.55 3.65 -16.56
CA SER A 288 1.91 4.30 -15.42
C SER A 288 2.48 3.83 -14.08
N THR A 289 2.81 2.54 -13.98
CA THR A 289 3.44 1.96 -12.78
C THR A 289 4.84 2.54 -12.54
N PHE A 290 5.63 2.78 -13.61
CA PHE A 290 6.94 3.42 -13.49
C PHE A 290 6.82 4.86 -12.97
N LYS A 291 5.93 5.65 -13.56
CA LYS A 291 5.70 7.05 -13.15
C LYS A 291 5.24 7.15 -11.71
N SER A 292 4.26 6.32 -11.32
CA SER A 292 3.75 6.27 -9.94
C SER A 292 4.84 5.86 -8.95
N GLY A 293 5.65 4.89 -9.32
CA GLY A 293 6.71 4.40 -8.46
C GLY A 293 7.86 5.38 -8.30
N MET A 294 8.27 6.07 -9.36
CA MET A 294 9.27 7.14 -9.26
C MET A 294 8.75 8.31 -8.42
N SER A 295 7.46 8.65 -8.52
CA SER A 295 6.83 9.60 -7.60
C SER A 295 6.93 9.14 -6.14
N ALA A 296 6.69 7.86 -5.86
CA ALA A 296 6.85 7.29 -4.53
C ALA A 296 8.30 7.36 -4.04
N CYS A 297 9.29 7.11 -4.91
CA CYS A 297 10.71 7.27 -4.55
C CYS A 297 11.04 8.69 -4.08
N VAL A 298 10.54 9.70 -4.80
CA VAL A 298 10.77 11.12 -4.42
C VAL A 298 10.03 11.46 -3.13
N CYS A 299 8.82 10.93 -2.92
CA CYS A 299 8.10 11.10 -1.66
C CYS A 299 8.87 10.50 -0.47
N VAL A 300 9.36 9.28 -0.63
CA VAL A 300 10.19 8.61 0.40
C VAL A 300 11.48 9.38 0.65
N LEU A 301 12.15 9.83 -0.41
CA LEU A 301 13.37 10.65 -0.31
C LEU A 301 13.15 11.87 0.58
N GLY A 302 12.08 12.64 0.38
CA GLY A 302 11.83 13.86 1.14
C GLY A 302 11.25 13.60 2.53
N VAL A 303 10.12 12.92 2.62
CA VAL A 303 9.37 12.77 3.89
C VAL A 303 10.06 11.83 4.86
N ALA A 304 10.59 10.71 4.40
CA ALA A 304 11.28 9.81 5.31
C ALA A 304 12.58 10.43 5.85
N TRP A 305 13.28 11.20 5.04
CA TRP A 305 14.44 11.97 5.50
C TRP A 305 14.05 13.03 6.53
N LEU A 306 12.96 13.77 6.30
CA LEU A 306 12.41 14.72 7.28
C LEU A 306 12.06 14.02 8.60
N GLY A 307 11.36 12.88 8.54
CA GLY A 307 11.00 12.08 9.71
C GLY A 307 12.22 11.59 10.47
N ASP A 308 13.21 11.00 9.79
CA ASP A 308 14.45 10.52 10.41
C ASP A 308 15.25 11.66 11.05
N THR A 309 15.30 12.83 10.39
CA THR A 309 15.97 14.03 10.92
C THR A 309 15.33 14.48 12.23
N PHE A 310 14.01 14.61 12.28
CA PHE A 310 13.28 15.05 13.46
C PHE A 310 13.36 14.02 14.61
N VAL A 311 13.08 12.75 14.31
CA VAL A 311 13.04 11.70 15.33
C VAL A 311 14.39 11.50 15.98
N LYS A 312 15.49 11.45 15.21
CA LYS A 312 16.84 11.31 15.78
C LYS A 312 17.26 12.48 16.67
N ALA A 313 16.83 13.69 16.31
CA ALA A 313 17.14 14.88 17.10
C ALA A 313 16.38 14.88 18.45
N HIS A 314 15.23 14.23 18.54
CA HIS A 314 14.34 14.31 19.69
C HIS A 314 14.01 12.96 20.33
N ILE A 315 14.82 11.94 20.07
CA ILE A 315 14.53 10.59 20.54
C ILE A 315 14.37 10.53 22.07
N SER A 316 15.18 11.25 22.82
CA SER A 316 15.10 11.33 24.29
C SER A 316 13.82 12.00 24.79
N ASP A 317 13.39 13.08 24.14
CA ASP A 317 12.16 13.80 24.48
C ASP A 317 10.92 12.94 24.17
N ILE A 318 10.96 12.27 23.01
CA ILE A 318 9.90 11.35 22.58
C ILE A 318 9.82 10.16 23.56
N GLN A 319 10.97 9.59 23.97
CA GLN A 319 11.00 8.51 24.95
C GLN A 319 10.43 8.92 26.31
N ALA A 320 10.76 10.12 26.77
CA ALA A 320 10.25 10.61 28.06
C ALA A 320 8.71 10.81 28.08
N VAL A 321 8.12 11.16 26.93
CA VAL A 321 6.66 11.45 26.85
C VAL A 321 5.88 10.20 26.44
N ALA A 322 6.38 9.42 25.51
CA ALA A 322 5.63 8.34 24.84
C ALA A 322 6.00 6.93 25.34
N GLY A 323 7.18 6.73 25.93
CA GLY A 323 7.68 5.41 26.33
C GLY A 323 6.75 4.72 27.32
N ASP A 324 6.41 5.39 28.42
CA ASP A 324 5.50 4.84 29.44
C ASP A 324 4.10 4.61 28.91
N LEU A 325 3.63 5.51 28.05
CA LEU A 325 2.31 5.40 27.44
C LEU A 325 2.20 4.20 26.50
N LEU A 326 3.20 3.99 25.65
CA LEU A 326 3.24 2.85 24.74
C LEU A 326 3.50 1.53 25.46
N HIS A 327 4.24 1.56 26.57
CA HIS A 327 4.45 0.37 27.40
C HIS A 327 3.14 -0.09 28.07
N ASN A 328 2.37 0.84 28.62
CA ASN A 328 1.11 0.54 29.30
C ASN A 328 -0.04 0.26 28.32
N TYR A 329 -0.03 0.88 27.14
CA TYR A 329 -1.09 0.77 26.13
C TYR A 329 -0.48 0.49 24.74
N PRO A 330 0.02 -0.74 24.49
CA PRO A 330 0.72 -1.09 23.24
C PRO A 330 -0.07 -0.80 21.96
N TRP A 331 -1.40 -0.96 22.00
CA TRP A 331 -2.28 -0.70 20.86
C TRP A 331 -2.30 0.76 20.40
N LEU A 332 -1.84 1.70 21.24
CA LEU A 332 -1.72 3.12 20.83
C LEU A 332 -0.74 3.33 19.70
N LEU A 333 0.22 2.41 19.49
CA LEU A 333 1.08 2.47 18.32
C LEU A 333 0.26 2.42 17.02
N ALA A 334 -0.77 1.56 16.97
CA ALA A 334 -1.66 1.50 15.79
C ALA A 334 -2.38 2.84 15.55
N VAL A 335 -2.80 3.53 16.61
CA VAL A 335 -3.44 4.84 16.51
C VAL A 335 -2.46 5.89 15.96
N VAL A 336 -1.24 5.91 16.47
CA VAL A 336 -0.19 6.84 15.98
C VAL A 336 0.12 6.58 14.51
N LEU A 337 0.30 5.33 14.13
CA LEU A 337 0.57 4.95 12.73
C LEU A 337 -0.61 5.30 11.81
N PHE A 338 -1.84 5.11 12.28
CA PHE A 338 -3.05 5.44 11.54
C PHE A 338 -3.08 6.93 11.17
N PHE A 339 -2.92 7.82 12.15
CA PHE A 339 -2.93 9.26 11.89
C PHE A 339 -1.71 9.71 11.10
N ALA A 340 -0.53 9.16 11.36
CA ALA A 340 0.66 9.47 10.60
C ALA A 340 0.54 9.05 9.13
N ALA A 341 0.01 7.87 8.85
CA ALA A 341 -0.23 7.39 7.48
C ALA A 341 -1.19 8.31 6.72
N THR A 342 -2.20 8.81 7.39
CA THR A 342 -3.16 9.78 6.83
C THR A 342 -2.47 11.06 6.34
N LEU A 343 -1.40 11.48 7.00
CA LEU A 343 -0.66 12.70 6.66
C LEU A 343 0.48 12.43 5.66
N LEU A 344 1.14 11.28 5.77
CA LEU A 344 2.32 10.94 4.95
C LEU A 344 1.95 10.34 3.58
N TYR A 345 0.72 9.90 3.38
CA TYR A 345 0.21 9.32 2.12
C TYR A 345 1.05 8.17 1.55
N SER A 346 1.82 7.47 2.41
CA SER A 346 2.70 6.38 1.99
C SER A 346 2.92 5.39 3.13
N GLN A 347 2.62 4.11 2.90
CA GLN A 347 2.90 3.03 3.83
C GLN A 347 4.40 2.92 4.12
N ALA A 348 5.23 2.96 3.08
CA ALA A 348 6.68 2.86 3.21
C ALA A 348 7.27 4.04 4.00
N ALA A 349 6.82 5.28 3.71
CA ALA A 349 7.28 6.46 4.43
C ALA A 349 6.86 6.42 5.91
N THR A 350 5.63 6.02 6.20
CA THR A 350 5.13 5.90 7.59
C THR A 350 5.90 4.83 8.36
N THR A 351 6.07 3.66 7.76
CA THR A 351 6.83 2.55 8.37
C THR A 351 8.26 2.99 8.70
N LYS A 352 8.93 3.63 7.74
CA LYS A 352 10.31 4.07 7.89
C LYS A 352 10.46 5.20 8.92
N ALA A 353 9.54 6.13 8.96
CA ALA A 353 9.61 7.26 9.88
C ALA A 353 9.35 6.84 11.34
N LEU A 354 8.44 5.89 11.57
CA LEU A 354 7.91 5.65 12.93
C LEU A 354 8.27 4.28 13.52
N MET A 355 8.39 3.22 12.72
CA MET A 355 8.67 1.89 13.27
C MET A 355 10.02 1.76 13.95
N PRO A 356 11.14 2.31 13.43
CA PRO A 356 12.41 2.31 14.16
C PRO A 356 12.30 3.02 15.51
N ALA A 357 11.63 4.16 15.55
CA ALA A 357 11.42 4.91 16.79
C ALA A 357 10.58 4.10 17.80
N ALA A 358 9.51 3.45 17.36
CA ALA A 358 8.69 2.60 18.22
C ALA A 358 9.51 1.46 18.85
N LEU A 359 10.31 0.77 18.06
CA LEU A 359 11.19 -0.30 18.55
C LEU A 359 12.27 0.22 19.52
N LEU A 360 12.84 1.40 19.25
CA LEU A 360 13.78 2.06 20.18
C LEU A 360 13.12 2.48 21.50
N LEU A 361 11.83 2.79 21.48
CA LEU A 361 11.02 3.07 22.66
C LEU A 361 10.68 1.80 23.49
N GLY A 362 11.12 0.63 23.04
CA GLY A 362 10.89 -0.64 23.73
C GLY A 362 9.57 -1.31 23.37
N VAL A 363 8.89 -0.87 22.30
CA VAL A 363 7.72 -1.59 21.78
C VAL A 363 8.15 -2.98 21.31
N SER A 364 7.42 -4.01 21.73
CA SER A 364 7.74 -5.39 21.34
C SER A 364 7.54 -5.63 19.83
N PRO A 365 8.31 -6.55 19.21
CA PRO A 365 8.08 -6.97 17.83
C PRO A 365 6.63 -7.39 17.55
N LEU A 366 6.00 -8.10 18.49
CA LEU A 366 4.59 -8.48 18.40
C LEU A 366 3.68 -7.25 18.22
N THR A 367 3.84 -6.24 19.07
CA THR A 367 3.03 -5.01 18.99
C THR A 367 3.29 -4.25 17.70
N ALA A 368 4.54 -4.17 17.26
CA ALA A 368 4.91 -3.51 16.03
C ALA A 368 4.28 -4.19 14.81
N ILE A 369 4.30 -5.53 14.75
CA ILE A 369 3.70 -6.32 13.67
C ILE A 369 2.17 -6.24 13.72
N ALA A 370 1.55 -6.35 14.89
CA ALA A 370 0.11 -6.22 15.05
C ALA A 370 -0.41 -4.85 14.60
N SER A 371 0.38 -3.79 14.83
CA SER A 371 0.04 -2.42 14.46
C SER A 371 0.37 -2.08 12.99
N PHE A 372 1.08 -2.95 12.29
CA PHE A 372 1.66 -2.63 10.98
C PHE A 372 0.63 -2.25 9.92
N ALA A 373 -0.52 -2.90 9.88
CA ALA A 373 -1.57 -2.57 8.91
C ALA A 373 -2.08 -1.13 9.02
N ALA A 374 -1.91 -0.47 10.17
CA ALA A 374 -2.33 0.90 10.39
C ALA A 374 -1.58 1.93 9.53
N VAL A 375 -0.37 1.58 9.01
CA VAL A 375 0.34 2.42 8.03
C VAL A 375 -0.42 2.56 6.71
N SER A 376 -1.48 1.78 6.51
CA SER A 376 -2.33 1.82 5.31
C SER A 376 -3.55 2.73 5.44
N ALA A 377 -3.63 3.59 6.44
CA ALA A 377 -4.75 4.53 6.66
C ALA A 377 -4.75 5.72 5.65
N LEU A 378 -4.51 5.44 4.38
CA LEU A 378 -4.47 6.45 3.31
C LEU A 378 -5.87 6.86 2.82
N PHE A 379 -6.88 6.14 3.27
CA PHE A 379 -8.28 6.37 2.93
C PHE A 379 -8.98 7.41 3.81
N VAL A 380 -8.39 7.83 4.90
CA VAL A 380 -9.04 8.72 5.88
C VAL A 380 -9.39 10.07 5.26
N LEU A 381 -8.46 10.64 4.53
CA LEU A 381 -8.72 11.82 3.71
C LEU A 381 -9.08 11.38 2.29
N PRO A 382 -10.19 11.87 1.71
CA PRO A 382 -10.68 11.42 0.41
C PRO A 382 -9.90 12.05 -0.77
N THR A 383 -8.60 12.17 -0.63
CA THR A 383 -7.69 12.79 -1.62
C THR A 383 -6.68 11.82 -2.18
N TYR A 384 -6.65 10.59 -1.69
CA TYR A 384 -5.74 9.55 -2.21
C TYR A 384 -6.21 9.08 -3.60
N PRO A 385 -5.30 8.93 -4.57
CA PRO A 385 -5.65 8.72 -5.98
C PRO A 385 -6.61 7.56 -6.26
N THR A 386 -6.48 6.42 -5.57
CA THR A 386 -7.37 5.26 -5.79
C THR A 386 -8.79 5.51 -5.30
N LEU A 387 -8.97 6.33 -4.27
CA LEU A 387 -10.30 6.75 -3.81
C LEU A 387 -10.98 7.65 -4.84
N LEU A 388 -10.25 8.66 -5.32
CA LEU A 388 -10.77 9.58 -6.34
C LEU A 388 -11.15 8.83 -7.61
N ALA A 389 -10.30 7.91 -8.06
CA ALA A 389 -10.60 7.07 -9.22
C ALA A 389 -11.87 6.24 -9.02
N ALA A 390 -12.08 5.63 -7.85
CA ALA A 390 -13.29 4.88 -7.57
C ALA A 390 -14.55 5.77 -7.60
N VAL A 391 -14.44 7.01 -7.12
CA VAL A 391 -15.53 7.99 -7.18
C VAL A 391 -15.84 8.40 -8.62
N GLU A 392 -14.82 8.67 -9.43
CA GLU A 392 -14.96 9.09 -10.83
C GLU A 392 -15.49 7.96 -11.73
N MET A 393 -15.12 6.71 -11.44
CA MET A 393 -15.54 5.55 -12.22
C MET A 393 -16.97 5.11 -11.92
N ASP A 394 -17.51 5.50 -10.77
CA ASP A 394 -18.90 5.18 -10.37
C ASP A 394 -19.88 6.24 -10.87
N ASP A 395 -20.36 6.06 -12.10
CA ASP A 395 -21.38 6.92 -12.71
C ASP A 395 -22.74 6.84 -12.03
N THR A 396 -22.99 5.85 -11.15
CA THR A 396 -24.22 5.81 -10.33
C THR A 396 -24.26 6.89 -9.26
N GLY A 397 -23.10 7.46 -8.89
CA GLY A 397 -22.97 8.43 -7.81
C GLY A 397 -23.13 7.83 -6.40
N SER A 398 -23.14 6.50 -6.30
CA SER A 398 -23.21 5.81 -4.99
C SER A 398 -21.92 5.91 -4.21
N THR A 399 -20.78 5.85 -4.91
CA THR A 399 -19.44 6.07 -4.35
C THR A 399 -19.13 7.56 -4.43
N ARG A 400 -19.32 8.27 -3.34
CA ARG A 400 -19.22 9.74 -3.32
C ARG A 400 -18.47 10.25 -2.11
N ILE A 401 -17.93 11.45 -2.25
CA ILE A 401 -17.40 12.28 -1.17
C ILE A 401 -18.49 13.29 -0.82
N GLY A 402 -18.97 13.25 0.43
CA GLY A 402 -19.99 14.15 0.93
C GLY A 402 -19.46 15.54 1.24
N LYS A 403 -20.32 16.39 1.80
CA LYS A 403 -20.02 17.79 2.15
C LYS A 403 -18.88 17.94 3.16
N TYR A 404 -18.72 16.97 4.05
CA TYR A 404 -17.68 16.95 5.08
C TYR A 404 -16.57 15.97 4.70
N VAL A 405 -15.32 16.28 5.06
CA VAL A 405 -14.11 15.52 4.71
C VAL A 405 -14.23 14.03 5.06
N PHE A 406 -14.82 13.70 6.21
CA PHE A 406 -14.96 12.32 6.68
C PHE A 406 -16.26 11.62 6.21
N ASN A 407 -17.10 12.30 5.44
CA ASN A 407 -18.33 11.72 4.91
C ASN A 407 -18.11 11.12 3.52
N HIS A 408 -17.46 9.97 3.47
CA HIS A 408 -17.22 9.24 2.22
C HIS A 408 -17.29 7.72 2.43
N ALA A 409 -17.49 7.00 1.32
CA ALA A 409 -17.74 5.55 1.34
C ALA A 409 -16.59 4.70 1.91
N PHE A 410 -15.36 5.22 1.97
CA PHE A 410 -14.17 4.44 2.32
C PHE A 410 -13.83 4.47 3.82
N LEU A 411 -14.34 5.46 4.58
CA LEU A 411 -13.93 5.66 5.98
C LEU A 411 -14.32 4.48 6.86
N ILE A 412 -15.59 4.10 6.86
CA ILE A 412 -16.10 3.01 7.71
C ILE A 412 -15.42 1.67 7.36
N PRO A 413 -15.38 1.24 6.09
CA PRO A 413 -14.67 0.02 5.71
C PRO A 413 -13.19 0.04 6.11
N GLY A 414 -12.52 1.17 5.90
CA GLY A 414 -11.11 1.30 6.21
C GLY A 414 -10.80 1.20 7.70
N VAL A 415 -11.56 1.92 8.54
CA VAL A 415 -11.39 1.86 10.01
C VAL A 415 -11.66 0.46 10.53
N ILE A 416 -12.73 -0.19 10.07
CA ILE A 416 -13.06 -1.57 10.48
C ILE A 416 -11.94 -2.53 10.06
N ALA A 417 -11.49 -2.45 8.81
CA ALA A 417 -10.46 -3.33 8.29
C ALA A 417 -9.12 -3.20 9.05
N ILE A 418 -8.68 -1.97 9.32
CA ILE A 418 -7.46 -1.75 10.13
C ILE A 418 -7.64 -2.23 11.56
N THR A 419 -8.77 -1.94 12.19
CA THR A 419 -9.06 -2.41 13.55
C THR A 419 -9.02 -3.94 13.62
N LEU A 420 -9.65 -4.62 12.66
CA LEU A 420 -9.58 -6.07 12.56
C LEU A 420 -8.16 -6.58 12.30
N CYS A 421 -7.39 -5.91 11.45
CA CYS A 421 -5.99 -6.26 11.24
C CYS A 421 -5.18 -6.18 12.54
N VAL A 422 -5.38 -5.15 13.35
CA VAL A 422 -4.68 -5.00 14.63
C VAL A 422 -5.07 -6.11 15.60
N ILE A 423 -6.36 -6.36 15.76
CA ILE A 423 -6.86 -7.43 16.64
C ILE A 423 -6.31 -8.80 16.20
N LEU A 424 -6.49 -9.14 14.92
CA LEU A 424 -5.98 -10.40 14.37
C LEU A 424 -4.45 -10.47 14.40
N GLY A 425 -3.77 -9.34 14.24
CA GLY A 425 -2.32 -9.23 14.34
C GLY A 425 -1.80 -9.60 15.72
N PHE A 426 -2.45 -9.17 16.78
CA PHE A 426 -2.13 -9.61 18.15
C PHE A 426 -2.42 -11.10 18.37
N ILE A 427 -3.53 -11.62 17.80
CA ILE A 427 -3.89 -13.04 17.92
C ILE A 427 -2.88 -13.91 17.19
N PHE A 428 -2.68 -13.69 15.89
CA PHE A 428 -1.78 -14.51 15.06
C PHE A 428 -0.32 -14.32 15.47
N GLY A 429 0.09 -13.07 15.75
CA GLY A 429 1.43 -12.79 16.22
C GLY A 429 1.73 -13.42 17.57
N GLY A 430 0.77 -13.41 18.51
CA GLY A 430 0.90 -14.07 19.81
C GLY A 430 0.98 -15.59 19.76
N ILE A 431 0.56 -16.20 18.64
CA ILE A 431 0.70 -17.66 18.42
C ILE A 431 2.06 -17.98 17.77
N MET A 432 2.59 -17.09 16.95
CA MET A 432 3.75 -17.35 16.09
C MET A 432 5.08 -16.78 16.62
N LEU A 433 5.04 -15.81 17.53
CA LEU A 433 6.18 -15.19 18.20
C LEU A 433 6.24 -15.61 19.67
#